data_d5dcdb88285d8c4f170622f05fb6a078
#
_entry.id   d5dcdb88285d8c4f170622f05fb6a078
#
_cell.length_a   1.000
_cell.length_b   1.000
_cell.length_c   1.000
_cell.angle_alpha   90.00
_cell.angle_beta   90.00
_cell.angle_gamma   90.00
#
_symmetry.space_group_name_H-M   'P 1'
#
loop_
_entity.id
_entity.type
_entity.pdbx_description
1 polymer ?
#
loop_
_entity_poly.entity_id
_entity_poly.type
_entity_poly.pdbx_seq_one_letter_code
_entity_poly.pdbx_strand_id
1 'polypeptide(L)'
;VIVVKGPGTIPGYVNSDFDKALFVADGWVNSGDLGRIDKDGYLWVTGRAKDLIIRGGHNIEPAVIEETLLAHADVQLAAAVGKPDAYAGELPIAYVQLKPGARATADELKEFARARIPERAAAPTEIPVLETMPLTDIGKPMKAELRHEAARRVFAAALAAGGLTAVVAVGAHKV
;
A
#
# COMPACT_ATOMS: atom_id res chain seq x y z
N VAL A 1 -2.11 -13.31 -9.46
CA VAL A 1 -1.29 -13.79 -8.33
C VAL A 1 -0.23 -14.73 -8.86
N ILE A 2 0.99 -14.63 -8.35
CA ILE A 2 2.08 -15.53 -8.66
C ILE A 2 1.97 -16.75 -7.75
N VAL A 3 1.98 -17.94 -8.35
CA VAL A 3 2.04 -19.21 -7.63
C VAL A 3 3.32 -19.94 -8.02
N VAL A 4 3.93 -20.62 -7.06
CA VAL A 4 5.21 -21.32 -7.24
C VAL A 4 5.11 -22.76 -6.76
N LYS A 5 5.80 -23.68 -7.46
CA LYS A 5 5.94 -25.09 -7.07
C LYS A 5 7.33 -25.57 -7.43
N GLY A 6 8.00 -26.23 -6.52
CA GLY A 6 9.32 -26.77 -6.73
C GLY A 6 9.93 -27.34 -5.45
N PRO A 7 11.14 -27.91 -5.54
CA PRO A 7 11.79 -28.55 -4.38
C PRO A 7 12.15 -27.54 -3.26
N GLY A 8 12.18 -26.24 -3.57
CA GLY A 8 12.43 -25.17 -2.60
C GLY A 8 11.17 -24.59 -1.95
N THR A 9 9.97 -25.09 -2.31
CA THR A 9 8.74 -24.62 -1.65
C THR A 9 8.59 -25.28 -0.28
N ILE A 10 8.06 -24.51 0.69
CA ILE A 10 7.82 -25.01 2.05
C ILE A 10 6.72 -26.08 2.04
N PRO A 11 6.80 -27.11 2.90
CA PRO A 11 5.76 -28.14 3.00
C PRO A 11 4.51 -27.66 3.76
N GLY A 12 4.59 -26.55 4.48
CA GLY A 12 3.52 -25.95 5.29
C GLY A 12 4.08 -25.11 6.42
N TYR A 13 3.19 -24.49 7.16
CA TYR A 13 3.51 -23.77 8.40
C TYR A 13 3.49 -24.72 9.60
N VAL A 14 4.20 -24.35 10.68
CA VAL A 14 4.12 -25.06 11.98
C VAL A 14 2.68 -25.07 12.50
N ASN A 15 1.95 -23.98 12.33
CA ASN A 15 0.51 -23.94 12.54
C ASN A 15 -0.21 -24.12 11.19
N SER A 16 -0.80 -25.29 11.00
CA SER A 16 -1.50 -25.67 9.75
C SER A 16 -2.72 -24.82 9.40
N ASP A 17 -3.25 -24.02 10.33
CA ASP A 17 -4.36 -23.12 10.04
C ASP A 17 -3.97 -22.06 8.97
N PHE A 18 -2.69 -21.71 8.88
CA PHE A 18 -2.17 -20.80 7.88
C PHE A 18 -2.00 -21.43 6.49
N ASP A 19 -2.00 -22.76 6.39
CA ASP A 19 -1.82 -23.48 5.13
C ASP A 19 -3.00 -23.28 4.17
N LYS A 20 -4.21 -23.02 4.71
CA LYS A 20 -5.41 -22.77 3.90
C LYS A 20 -5.27 -21.62 2.93
N ALA A 21 -4.49 -20.59 3.30
CA ALA A 21 -4.21 -19.44 2.44
C ALA A 21 -2.91 -19.61 1.65
N LEU A 22 -2.05 -20.53 2.08
CA LEU A 22 -0.74 -20.78 1.47
C LEU A 22 -0.85 -21.60 0.19
N PHE A 23 -1.64 -22.69 0.21
CA PHE A 23 -1.75 -23.59 -0.94
C PHE A 23 -2.98 -23.29 -1.79
N VAL A 24 -2.79 -23.26 -3.11
CA VAL A 24 -3.89 -23.05 -4.07
C VAL A 24 -4.45 -24.40 -4.49
N ALA A 25 -3.64 -25.26 -5.13
CA ALA A 25 -4.00 -26.61 -5.55
C ALA A 25 -2.72 -27.42 -5.78
N ASP A 26 -2.76 -28.73 -5.60
CA ASP A 26 -1.69 -29.66 -5.96
C ASP A 26 -0.28 -29.27 -5.47
N GLY A 27 -0.18 -28.63 -4.29
CA GLY A 27 1.08 -28.17 -3.70
C GLY A 27 1.69 -26.93 -4.37
N TRP A 28 0.92 -26.16 -5.13
CA TRP A 28 1.30 -24.82 -5.56
C TRP A 28 1.14 -23.84 -4.40
N VAL A 29 2.21 -23.11 -4.10
CA VAL A 29 2.25 -22.10 -3.05
C VAL A 29 1.85 -20.74 -3.62
N ASN A 30 0.90 -20.08 -2.95
CA ASN A 30 0.53 -18.70 -3.23
C ASN A 30 1.57 -17.77 -2.61
N SER A 31 2.33 -17.06 -3.45
CA SER A 31 3.33 -16.09 -2.96
C SER A 31 2.70 -14.83 -2.34
N GLY A 32 1.44 -14.55 -2.66
CA GLY A 32 0.77 -13.30 -2.35
C GLY A 32 1.24 -12.13 -3.22
N ASP A 33 2.14 -12.38 -4.17
CA ASP A 33 2.63 -11.36 -5.09
C ASP A 33 1.79 -11.34 -6.37
N LEU A 34 1.69 -10.17 -6.96
CA LEU A 34 1.12 -9.92 -8.28
C LEU A 34 2.22 -9.81 -9.31
N GLY A 35 1.93 -10.21 -10.54
CA GLY A 35 2.88 -10.08 -11.61
C GLY A 35 2.26 -10.32 -12.97
N ARG A 36 3.04 -10.00 -13.99
CA ARG A 36 2.73 -10.23 -15.41
C ARG A 36 3.90 -10.91 -16.10
N ILE A 37 3.61 -11.66 -17.12
CA ILE A 37 4.62 -12.21 -18.03
C ILE A 37 4.62 -11.31 -19.27
N ASP A 38 5.81 -10.88 -19.69
CA ASP A 38 5.96 -10.09 -20.91
C ASP A 38 6.00 -10.99 -22.16
N LYS A 39 6.11 -10.34 -23.35
CA LYS A 39 6.17 -11.05 -24.64
C LYS A 39 7.40 -11.95 -24.81
N ASP A 40 8.46 -11.69 -24.05
CA ASP A 40 9.72 -12.43 -24.10
C ASP A 40 9.76 -13.55 -23.03
N GLY A 41 8.66 -13.72 -22.25
CA GLY A 41 8.51 -14.77 -21.23
C GLY A 41 9.07 -14.41 -19.86
N TYR A 42 9.49 -13.17 -19.62
CA TYR A 42 9.98 -12.73 -18.31
C TYR A 42 8.82 -12.41 -17.37
N LEU A 43 8.94 -12.90 -16.14
CA LEU A 43 8.01 -12.59 -15.06
C LEU A 43 8.41 -11.26 -14.37
N TRP A 44 7.50 -10.31 -14.38
CA TRP A 44 7.62 -9.05 -13.69
C TRP A 44 6.73 -9.07 -12.45
N VAL A 45 7.31 -8.91 -11.26
CA VAL A 45 6.56 -8.73 -10.02
C VAL A 45 6.12 -7.27 -9.96
N THR A 46 4.79 -7.04 -9.85
CA THR A 46 4.23 -5.67 -9.88
C THR A 46 3.80 -5.19 -8.50
N GLY A 47 3.56 -6.09 -7.55
CA GLY A 47 3.17 -5.72 -6.20
C GLY A 47 2.69 -6.89 -5.36
N ARG A 48 1.97 -6.58 -4.30
CA ARG A 48 1.33 -7.57 -3.42
C ARG A 48 -0.18 -7.49 -3.49
N ALA A 49 -0.86 -8.64 -3.57
CA ALA A 49 -2.32 -8.71 -3.64
C ALA A 49 -3.00 -7.98 -2.48
N LYS A 50 -2.47 -8.13 -1.25
CA LYS A 50 -2.99 -7.46 -0.04
C LYS A 50 -2.72 -5.97 0.04
N ASP A 51 -1.85 -5.44 -0.82
CA ASP A 51 -1.47 -4.02 -0.83
C ASP A 51 -2.20 -3.23 -1.91
N LEU A 52 -2.95 -3.92 -2.82
CA LEU A 52 -3.79 -3.23 -3.80
C LEU A 52 -4.74 -2.26 -3.12
N ILE A 53 -4.87 -1.08 -3.71
CA ILE A 53 -5.85 -0.08 -3.30
C ILE A 53 -7.08 -0.25 -4.19
N ILE A 54 -8.23 -0.56 -3.58
CA ILE A 54 -9.46 -0.86 -4.32
C ILE A 54 -10.38 0.36 -4.29
N ARG A 55 -10.32 1.17 -5.34
CA ARG A 55 -11.12 2.38 -5.49
C ARG A 55 -12.22 2.21 -6.53
N GLY A 56 -13.48 2.06 -6.09
CA GLY A 56 -14.63 2.01 -7.01
C GLY A 56 -14.50 0.93 -8.10
N GLY A 57 -13.92 -0.23 -7.77
CA GLY A 57 -13.65 -1.32 -8.71
C GLY A 57 -12.32 -1.24 -9.46
N HIS A 58 -11.57 -0.14 -9.35
CA HIS A 58 -10.19 -0.04 -9.86
C HIS A 58 -9.21 -0.70 -8.89
N ASN A 59 -8.39 -1.59 -9.40
CA ASN A 59 -7.29 -2.21 -8.65
C ASN A 59 -6.01 -1.41 -8.90
N ILE A 60 -5.68 -0.50 -7.99
CA ILE A 60 -4.55 0.41 -8.10
C ILE A 60 -3.34 -0.21 -7.43
N GLU A 61 -2.26 -0.39 -8.18
CA GLU A 61 -0.98 -0.84 -7.66
C GLU A 61 -0.26 0.32 -6.97
N PRO A 62 0.05 0.21 -5.66
CA PRO A 62 0.75 1.27 -4.92
C PRO A 62 2.08 1.69 -5.55
N ALA A 63 2.78 0.74 -6.19
CA ALA A 63 4.08 0.98 -6.84
C ALA A 63 4.03 2.12 -7.86
N VAL A 64 2.94 2.24 -8.63
CA VAL A 64 2.77 3.32 -9.62
C VAL A 64 2.84 4.70 -8.98
N ILE A 65 2.23 4.83 -7.80
CA ILE A 65 2.22 6.09 -7.04
C ILE A 65 3.60 6.33 -6.40
N GLU A 66 4.16 5.28 -5.79
CA GLU A 66 5.44 5.33 -5.07
C GLU A 66 6.59 5.68 -6.01
N GLU A 67 6.71 4.99 -7.14
CA GLU A 67 7.73 5.25 -8.16
C GLU A 67 7.61 6.66 -8.74
N THR A 68 6.37 7.11 -8.98
CA THR A 68 6.14 8.48 -9.45
C THR A 68 6.64 9.50 -8.43
N LEU A 69 6.33 9.33 -7.14
CA LEU A 69 6.76 10.27 -6.10
C LEU A 69 8.26 10.20 -5.83
N LEU A 70 8.85 9.00 -5.87
CA LEU A 70 10.30 8.81 -5.73
C LEU A 70 11.10 9.45 -6.87
N ALA A 71 10.49 9.70 -8.03
CA ALA A 71 11.11 10.45 -9.12
C ALA A 71 11.20 11.97 -8.84
N HIS A 72 10.53 12.49 -7.79
CA HIS A 72 10.66 13.88 -7.38
C HIS A 72 11.99 14.11 -6.65
N ALA A 73 12.68 15.20 -6.99
CA ALA A 73 14.03 15.51 -6.48
C ALA A 73 14.10 15.56 -4.95
N ASP A 74 13.04 16.03 -4.29
CA ASP A 74 12.96 16.26 -2.86
C ASP A 74 12.53 15.02 -2.06
N VAL A 75 12.00 13.98 -2.71
CA VAL A 75 11.46 12.80 -2.03
C VAL A 75 12.56 11.80 -1.73
N GLN A 76 12.61 11.34 -0.48
CA GLN A 76 13.50 10.28 -0.01
C GLN A 76 12.80 8.94 0.04
N LEU A 77 11.59 8.89 0.62
CA LEU A 77 10.76 7.70 0.75
C LEU A 77 9.32 8.03 0.39
N ALA A 78 8.65 7.08 -0.22
CA ALA A 78 7.23 7.15 -0.51
C ALA A 78 6.56 5.80 -0.24
N ALA A 79 5.35 5.82 0.30
CA ALA A 79 4.54 4.63 0.50
C ALA A 79 3.06 4.96 0.27
N ALA A 80 2.42 4.26 -0.66
CA ALA A 80 1.02 4.44 -0.97
C ALA A 80 0.15 3.34 -0.34
N VAL A 81 -0.99 3.75 0.20
CA VAL A 81 -1.97 2.87 0.85
C VAL A 81 -3.40 3.35 0.55
N GLY A 82 -4.36 2.43 0.72
CA GLY A 82 -5.78 2.77 0.70
C GLY A 82 -6.20 3.44 2.02
N LYS A 83 -6.84 4.60 1.90
CA LYS A 83 -7.57 5.24 2.99
C LYS A 83 -9.03 4.84 2.88
N PRO A 84 -9.70 4.34 3.94
CA PRO A 84 -11.12 3.99 3.89
C PRO A 84 -11.99 5.16 3.42
N ASP A 85 -12.92 4.87 2.53
CA ASP A 85 -13.89 5.82 2.00
C ASP A 85 -15.26 5.17 1.87
N ALA A 86 -16.31 5.85 2.35
CA ALA A 86 -17.65 5.30 2.42
C ALA A 86 -18.28 5.03 1.04
N TYR A 87 -17.84 5.73 0.00
CA TYR A 87 -18.40 5.62 -1.36
C TYR A 87 -17.52 4.77 -2.29
N ALA A 88 -16.22 5.04 -2.29
CA ALA A 88 -15.29 4.40 -3.22
C ALA A 88 -14.65 3.11 -2.65
N GLY A 89 -14.95 2.75 -1.40
CA GLY A 89 -14.26 1.69 -0.67
C GLY A 89 -12.94 2.19 -0.13
N GLU A 90 -12.00 2.52 -1.02
CA GLU A 90 -10.73 3.15 -0.65
C GLU A 90 -10.39 4.32 -1.56
N LEU A 91 -9.64 5.28 -1.03
CA LEU A 91 -8.99 6.35 -1.78
C LEU A 91 -7.47 6.20 -1.66
N PRO A 92 -6.72 6.31 -2.76
CA PRO A 92 -5.26 6.28 -2.69
C PRO A 92 -4.75 7.52 -1.94
N ILE A 93 -3.90 7.29 -0.96
CA ILE A 93 -3.07 8.31 -0.31
C ILE A 93 -1.62 7.86 -0.32
N ALA A 94 -0.67 8.82 -0.27
CA ALA A 94 0.74 8.49 -0.25
C ALA A 94 1.43 9.24 0.89
N TYR A 95 2.07 8.52 1.78
CA TYR A 95 2.96 9.08 2.79
C TYR A 95 4.34 9.30 2.18
N VAL A 96 4.93 10.45 2.45
CA VAL A 96 6.23 10.84 1.91
C VAL A 96 7.14 11.32 3.03
N GLN A 97 8.40 10.91 2.98
CA GLN A 97 9.48 11.53 3.74
C GLN A 97 10.38 12.28 2.76
N LEU A 98 10.67 13.54 3.07
CA LEU A 98 11.56 14.36 2.25
C LEU A 98 13.02 14.09 2.58
N LYS A 99 13.90 14.41 1.64
CA LYS A 99 15.34 14.45 1.86
C LYS A 99 15.69 15.56 2.87
N PRO A 100 16.79 15.43 3.61
CA PRO A 100 17.26 16.49 4.49
C PRO A 100 17.42 17.83 3.76
N GLY A 101 16.79 18.88 4.29
CA GLY A 101 16.83 20.22 3.71
C GLY A 101 15.86 20.49 2.56
N ALA A 102 15.16 19.47 2.07
CA ALA A 102 14.11 19.64 1.05
C ALA A 102 12.87 20.32 1.62
N ARG A 103 12.08 20.99 0.74
CA ARG A 103 10.96 21.85 1.15
C ARG A 103 9.70 21.64 0.31
N ALA A 104 9.62 20.58 -0.49
CA ALA A 104 8.43 20.30 -1.28
C ALA A 104 7.20 20.20 -0.38
N THR A 105 6.14 20.88 -0.79
CA THR A 105 4.85 20.84 -0.08
C THR A 105 4.00 19.65 -0.53
N ALA A 106 3.02 19.28 0.30
CA ALA A 106 2.07 18.23 -0.05
C ALA A 106 1.32 18.53 -1.36
N ASP A 107 0.97 19.80 -1.59
CA ASP A 107 0.25 20.23 -2.80
C ASP A 107 1.13 20.15 -4.04
N GLU A 108 2.39 20.55 -3.97
CA GLU A 108 3.36 20.40 -5.07
C GLU A 108 3.56 18.93 -5.44
N LEU A 109 3.74 18.07 -4.46
CA LEU A 109 3.89 16.63 -4.67
C LEU A 109 2.61 16.00 -5.28
N LYS A 110 1.45 16.48 -4.86
CA LYS A 110 0.16 16.03 -5.39
C LYS A 110 -0.02 16.41 -6.86
N GLU A 111 0.29 17.65 -7.23
CA GLU A 111 0.27 18.09 -8.63
C GLU A 111 1.33 17.36 -9.46
N PHE A 112 2.53 17.14 -8.90
CA PHE A 112 3.58 16.36 -9.55
C PHE A 112 3.12 14.93 -9.87
N ALA A 113 2.50 14.24 -8.90
CA ALA A 113 1.95 12.90 -9.08
C ALA A 113 0.82 12.89 -10.10
N ARG A 114 -0.14 13.82 -9.97
CA ARG A 114 -1.30 13.94 -10.86
C ARG A 114 -0.93 14.15 -12.33
N ALA A 115 0.13 14.90 -12.59
CA ALA A 115 0.61 15.18 -13.94
C ALA A 115 1.29 13.97 -14.61
N ARG A 116 1.72 12.98 -13.83
CA ARG A 116 2.54 11.85 -14.31
C ARG A 116 1.86 10.50 -14.22
N ILE A 117 0.91 10.33 -13.31
CA ILE A 117 0.15 9.09 -13.19
C ILE A 117 -0.91 9.04 -14.29
N PRO A 118 -0.84 8.07 -15.23
CA PRO A 118 -1.76 8.03 -16.39
C PRO A 118 -3.20 7.76 -15.97
N GLU A 119 -3.40 6.90 -14.96
CA GLU A 119 -4.72 6.55 -14.47
C GLU A 119 -5.19 7.54 -13.41
N ARG A 120 -6.20 8.35 -13.76
CA ARG A 120 -6.74 9.38 -12.86
C ARG A 120 -7.21 8.83 -11.52
N ALA A 121 -7.74 7.58 -11.50
CA ALA A 121 -8.21 6.94 -10.28
C ALA A 121 -7.05 6.64 -9.30
N ALA A 122 -5.84 6.42 -9.83
CA ALA A 122 -4.64 6.14 -9.05
C ALA A 122 -3.97 7.40 -8.47
N ALA A 123 -4.33 8.60 -8.95
CA ALA A 123 -3.77 9.83 -8.41
C ALA A 123 -4.10 9.96 -6.90
N PRO A 124 -3.09 10.16 -6.02
CA PRO A 124 -3.31 10.24 -4.59
C PRO A 124 -4.18 11.45 -4.23
N THR A 125 -5.16 11.23 -3.35
CA THR A 125 -6.06 12.29 -2.87
C THR A 125 -5.40 13.17 -1.82
N GLU A 126 -4.47 12.60 -1.05
CA GLU A 126 -3.69 13.26 -0.01
C GLU A 126 -2.23 12.76 -0.05
N ILE A 127 -1.30 13.64 0.31
CA ILE A 127 0.13 13.29 0.47
C ILE A 127 0.63 13.85 1.81
N PRO A 128 0.39 13.14 2.93
CA PRO A 128 1.00 13.51 4.20
C PRO A 128 2.52 13.44 4.14
N VAL A 129 3.19 14.54 4.46
CA VAL A 129 4.64 14.59 4.60
C VAL A 129 4.99 14.23 6.05
N LEU A 130 5.74 13.16 6.22
CA LEU A 130 6.18 12.67 7.52
C LEU A 130 7.60 13.14 7.82
N GLU A 131 7.87 13.48 9.06
CA GLU A 131 9.23 13.73 9.53
C GLU A 131 10.07 12.44 9.47
N THR A 132 9.47 11.31 9.87
CA THR A 132 10.09 9.99 9.84
C THR A 132 9.10 8.95 9.34
N MET A 133 9.47 8.21 8.29
CA MET A 133 8.68 7.09 7.76
C MET A 133 8.84 5.88 8.70
N PRO A 134 7.74 5.21 9.11
CA PRO A 134 7.86 3.94 9.82
C PRO A 134 8.44 2.88 8.88
N LEU A 135 9.54 2.27 9.30
CA LEU A 135 10.29 1.29 8.52
C LEU A 135 10.38 -0.05 9.24
N THR A 136 10.41 -1.12 8.46
CA THR A 136 10.79 -2.46 8.94
C THR A 136 12.30 -2.49 9.26
N ASP A 137 12.75 -3.52 9.97
CA ASP A 137 14.17 -3.74 10.29
C ASP A 137 15.09 -3.78 9.06
N ILE A 138 14.53 -4.06 7.89
CA ILE A 138 15.24 -4.08 6.60
C ILE A 138 15.03 -2.79 5.78
N GLY A 139 14.53 -1.71 6.40
CA GLY A 139 14.42 -0.38 5.80
C GLY A 139 13.26 -0.20 4.80
N LYS A 140 12.25 -1.08 4.79
CA LYS A 140 11.06 -0.93 3.95
C LYS A 140 9.93 -0.22 4.69
N PRO A 141 9.16 0.69 4.06
CA PRO A 141 8.00 1.31 4.67
C PRO A 141 6.99 0.30 5.21
N MET A 142 6.56 0.50 6.45
CA MET A 142 5.57 -0.34 7.13
C MET A 142 4.15 0.02 6.70
N LYS A 143 3.74 -0.42 5.51
CA LYS A 143 2.41 -0.10 4.95
C LYS A 143 1.24 -0.47 5.86
N ALA A 144 1.39 -1.49 6.71
CA ALA A 144 0.36 -1.87 7.68
C ALA A 144 0.11 -0.74 8.69
N GLU A 145 1.16 -0.13 9.25
CA GLU A 145 1.03 1.01 10.17
C GLU A 145 0.42 2.23 9.48
N LEU A 146 0.86 2.51 8.24
CA LEU A 146 0.33 3.63 7.47
C LEU A 146 -1.17 3.46 7.15
N ARG A 147 -1.62 2.23 6.86
CA ARG A 147 -3.05 1.93 6.71
C ARG A 147 -3.83 2.14 8.02
N HIS A 148 -3.27 1.68 9.14
CA HIS A 148 -3.90 1.90 10.45
C HIS A 148 -4.01 3.38 10.77
N GLU A 149 -2.96 4.16 10.48
CA GLU A 149 -2.99 5.62 10.66
C GLU A 149 -4.04 6.28 9.76
N ALA A 150 -4.12 5.89 8.48
CA ALA A 150 -5.12 6.38 7.56
C ALA A 150 -6.55 6.08 8.05
N ALA A 151 -6.80 4.85 8.48
CA ALA A 151 -8.10 4.45 9.04
C ALA A 151 -8.43 5.21 10.32
N ARG A 152 -7.47 5.33 11.24
CA ARG A 152 -7.63 6.07 12.49
C ARG A 152 -8.05 7.52 12.24
N ARG A 153 -7.43 8.20 11.27
CA ARG A 153 -7.78 9.59 10.88
C ARG A 153 -9.21 9.69 10.37
N VAL A 154 -9.66 8.75 9.54
CA VAL A 154 -11.03 8.74 9.01
C VAL A 154 -12.04 8.55 10.14
N PHE A 155 -11.83 7.56 11.00
CA PHE A 155 -12.76 7.31 12.12
C PHE A 155 -12.76 8.44 13.15
N ALA A 156 -11.60 9.03 13.45
CA ALA A 156 -11.53 10.18 14.34
C ALA A 156 -12.29 11.38 13.77
N ALA A 157 -12.15 11.66 12.48
CA ALA A 157 -12.88 12.73 11.82
C ALA A 157 -14.41 12.48 11.81
N ALA A 158 -14.84 11.24 11.57
CA ALA A 158 -16.26 10.87 11.58
C ALA A 158 -16.88 11.02 12.99
N LEU A 159 -16.15 10.60 14.03
CA LEU A 159 -16.61 10.78 15.42
C LEU A 159 -16.70 12.26 15.80
N ALA A 160 -15.69 13.05 15.45
CA ALA A 160 -15.69 14.50 15.70
C ALA A 160 -16.86 15.20 14.99
N ALA A 161 -17.17 14.82 13.75
CA ALA A 161 -18.33 15.34 13.02
C ALA A 161 -19.66 14.95 13.66
N GLY A 162 -19.73 13.80 14.35
CA GLY A 162 -20.87 13.38 15.16
C GLY A 162 -20.93 13.98 16.57
N GLY A 163 -20.01 14.90 16.91
CA GLY A 163 -19.93 15.52 18.24
C GLY A 163 -19.38 14.59 19.34
N LEU A 164 -18.73 13.48 18.97
CA LEU A 164 -18.15 12.51 19.89
C LEU A 164 -16.65 12.74 20.03
N THR A 165 -16.18 12.82 21.28
CA THR A 165 -14.74 12.82 21.58
C THR A 165 -14.33 11.42 22.02
N ALA A 166 -13.54 10.73 21.22
CA ALA A 166 -13.04 9.39 21.52
C ALA A 166 -11.61 9.20 21.01
N VAL A 167 -10.85 8.37 21.71
CA VAL A 167 -9.56 7.89 21.23
C VAL A 167 -9.81 6.70 20.29
N VAL A 168 -9.43 6.86 19.03
CA VAL A 168 -9.54 5.80 18.03
C VAL A 168 -8.26 4.98 18.02
N ALA A 169 -8.35 3.74 18.44
CA ALA A 169 -7.28 2.76 18.30
C ALA A 169 -7.64 1.76 17.19
N VAL A 170 -6.77 1.61 16.19
CA VAL A 170 -6.91 0.60 15.15
C VAL A 170 -5.94 -0.53 15.51
N GLY A 171 -6.48 -1.67 15.91
CA GLY A 171 -5.70 -2.87 16.23
C GLY A 171 -5.46 -3.71 14.98
N ALA A 172 -4.28 -4.32 14.88
CA ALA A 172 -4.07 -5.40 13.92
C ALA A 172 -4.92 -6.60 14.37
N HIS A 173 -5.95 -6.95 13.59
CA HIS A 173 -6.60 -8.24 13.77
C HIS A 173 -5.58 -9.31 13.35
N LYS A 174 -5.09 -10.08 14.30
CA LYS A 174 -4.35 -11.29 13.97
C LYS A 174 -5.38 -12.29 13.42
N VAL A 175 -5.45 -12.36 12.09
CA VAL A 175 -6.13 -13.45 11.39
C VAL A 175 -5.21 -14.66 11.40
#